data_beb1cdbe7e0a4c728c94ff08b2fc32ad
#
_entry.id   beb1cdbe7e0a4c728c94ff08b2fc32ad
#
_cell.length_a   1.000
_cell.length_b   1.000
_cell.length_c   1.000
_cell.angle_alpha   90.00
_cell.angle_beta   90.00
_cell.angle_gamma   90.00
#
_symmetry.space_group_name_H-M   'P 1'
#
loop_
_entity.id
_entity.type
_entity.pdbx_description
1 polymer ?
#
loop_
_entity_poly.entity_id
_entity_poly.type
_entity_poly.pdbx_seq_one_letter_code
_entity_poly.pdbx_strand_id
1 'polypeptide(L)'
;MIQQKEINVGKLLRMNRMGVWRIEVEDGKTPRFYADAMMDELLGIQEEISPEERFTFHRARVHPDDMQLFLEYSDKLSETRSEVVYRYIHPASGERFVRCTGTRDMSVVDGISIMGIHQDISETVRMEKEKEAERRLAELNDTL
;
A
#
# COMPACT_ATOMS: atom_id res chain seq x y z
N MET A 1 33.02 -17.39 -16.62
CA MET A 1 31.97 -16.36 -16.74
C MET A 1 30.69 -16.84 -16.05
N ILE A 2 30.23 -16.08 -15.08
CA ILE A 2 29.01 -16.41 -14.32
C ILE A 2 27.82 -15.89 -15.12
N GLN A 3 26.92 -16.78 -15.51
CA GLN A 3 25.65 -16.38 -16.11
C GLN A 3 24.68 -15.98 -15.02
N GLN A 4 24.19 -14.77 -15.11
CA GLN A 4 23.10 -14.32 -14.26
C GLN A 4 21.78 -14.87 -14.79
N LYS A 5 21.06 -15.60 -13.96
CA LYS A 5 19.70 -16.01 -14.27
C LYS A 5 18.77 -14.83 -14.05
N GLU A 6 17.83 -14.65 -14.98
CA GLU A 6 16.82 -13.61 -14.84
C GLU A 6 15.96 -13.89 -13.60
N ILE A 7 15.72 -12.82 -12.84
CA ILE A 7 14.81 -12.84 -11.69
C ILE A 7 13.50 -12.22 -12.14
N ASN A 8 12.41 -12.97 -12.03
CA ASN A 8 11.09 -12.46 -12.37
C ASN A 8 10.53 -11.66 -11.19
N VAL A 9 10.83 -10.38 -11.17
CA VAL A 9 10.42 -9.44 -10.11
C VAL A 9 8.90 -9.32 -10.02
N GLY A 10 8.22 -9.23 -11.15
CA GLY A 10 6.77 -9.13 -11.19
C GLY A 10 6.08 -10.34 -10.57
N LYS A 11 6.54 -11.55 -10.87
CA LYS A 11 6.02 -12.77 -10.26
C LYS A 11 6.28 -12.80 -8.76
N LEU A 12 7.48 -12.43 -8.34
CA LEU A 12 7.86 -12.39 -6.92
C LEU A 12 6.97 -11.42 -6.14
N LEU A 13 6.71 -10.24 -6.67
CA LEU A 13 5.83 -9.26 -6.05
C LEU A 13 4.40 -9.79 -5.92
N ARG A 14 3.87 -10.40 -6.99
CA ARG A 14 2.51 -10.99 -6.97
C ARG A 14 2.38 -12.11 -5.95
N MET A 15 3.39 -12.98 -5.85
CA MET A 15 3.39 -14.08 -4.88
C MET A 15 3.37 -13.57 -3.44
N ASN A 16 3.90 -12.41 -3.19
CA ASN A 16 3.92 -11.77 -1.88
C ASN A 16 2.80 -10.73 -1.69
N ARG A 17 1.84 -10.69 -2.60
CA ARG A 17 0.71 -9.76 -2.62
C ARG A 17 1.15 -8.30 -2.49
N MET A 18 2.17 -7.97 -3.26
CA MET A 18 2.71 -6.62 -3.37
C MET A 18 2.33 -6.01 -4.70
N GLY A 19 1.70 -4.84 -4.66
CA GLY A 19 1.41 -4.03 -5.83
C GLY A 19 2.43 -2.92 -5.98
N VAL A 20 2.66 -2.49 -7.21
CA VAL A 20 3.55 -1.37 -7.54
C VAL A 20 2.70 -0.21 -8.03
N TRP A 21 3.02 0.98 -7.58
CA TRP A 21 2.26 2.18 -7.91
C TRP A 21 3.17 3.38 -8.20
N ARG A 22 2.63 4.32 -8.95
CA ARG A 22 3.25 5.62 -9.23
C ARG A 22 2.16 6.69 -9.20
N ILE A 23 2.43 7.80 -8.53
CA ILE A 23 1.55 8.97 -8.53
C ILE A 23 2.32 10.15 -9.10
N GLU A 24 1.74 10.80 -10.09
CA GLU A 24 2.26 12.02 -10.67
C GLU A 24 1.39 13.21 -10.24
N VAL A 25 2.02 14.23 -9.69
CA VAL A 25 1.35 15.42 -9.19
C VAL A 25 1.74 16.63 -10.03
N GLU A 26 0.73 17.33 -10.52
CA GLU A 26 0.87 18.55 -11.30
C GLU A 26 -0.07 19.61 -10.72
N ASP A 27 0.44 20.84 -10.55
CA ASP A 27 -0.33 21.93 -9.94
C ASP A 27 -1.65 22.17 -10.67
N GLY A 28 -2.74 22.31 -9.90
CA GLY A 28 -4.06 22.62 -10.40
C GLY A 28 -4.78 21.46 -11.08
N LYS A 29 -4.21 20.25 -11.05
CA LYS A 29 -4.81 19.04 -11.63
C LYS A 29 -4.95 17.95 -10.61
N THR A 30 -5.93 17.06 -10.83
CA THR A 30 -6.07 15.84 -10.04
C THR A 30 -4.82 14.98 -10.25
N PRO A 31 -4.20 14.46 -9.18
CA PRO A 31 -3.09 13.53 -9.33
C PRO A 31 -3.46 12.32 -10.17
N ARG A 32 -2.46 11.77 -10.86
CA ARG A 32 -2.62 10.57 -11.68
C ARG A 32 -1.97 9.39 -10.96
N PHE A 33 -2.76 8.36 -10.72
CA PHE A 33 -2.34 7.16 -9.99
C PHE A 33 -2.25 6.00 -10.99
N TYR A 34 -1.02 5.55 -11.24
CA TYR A 34 -0.73 4.38 -12.08
C TYR A 34 -0.45 3.17 -11.19
N ALA A 35 -0.89 2.01 -11.63
CA ALA A 35 -0.79 0.79 -10.84
C ALA A 35 -0.57 -0.42 -11.74
N ASP A 36 0.14 -1.43 -11.24
CA ASP A 36 0.18 -2.72 -11.91
C ASP A 36 -1.09 -3.54 -11.59
N ALA A 37 -1.22 -4.71 -12.20
CA ALA A 37 -2.41 -5.54 -12.05
C ALA A 37 -2.64 -5.98 -10.60
N MET A 38 -1.58 -6.32 -9.86
CA MET A 38 -1.69 -6.70 -8.45
C MET A 38 -2.15 -5.52 -7.60
N MET A 39 -1.66 -4.32 -7.87
CA MET A 39 -2.09 -3.11 -7.15
C MET A 39 -3.60 -2.88 -7.35
N ASP A 40 -4.10 -3.00 -8.57
CA ASP A 40 -5.52 -2.85 -8.85
C ASP A 40 -6.36 -3.92 -8.12
N GLU A 41 -5.87 -5.15 -8.03
CA GLU A 41 -6.51 -6.21 -7.26
C GLU A 41 -6.56 -5.86 -5.76
N LEU A 42 -5.46 -5.37 -5.20
CA LEU A 42 -5.41 -4.95 -3.80
C LEU A 42 -6.33 -3.77 -3.50
N LEU A 43 -6.55 -2.89 -4.48
CA LEU A 43 -7.47 -1.77 -4.36
C LEU A 43 -8.93 -2.16 -4.60
N GLY A 44 -9.19 -3.30 -5.24
CA GLY A 44 -10.52 -3.74 -5.60
C GLY A 44 -11.04 -3.12 -6.89
N ILE A 45 -10.14 -2.70 -7.77
CA ILE A 45 -10.46 -2.14 -9.08
C ILE A 45 -10.53 -3.29 -10.08
N GLN A 46 -11.70 -3.51 -10.65
CA GLN A 46 -11.96 -4.60 -11.61
C GLN A 46 -12.10 -4.12 -13.05
N GLU A 47 -12.33 -2.83 -13.23
CA GLU A 47 -12.51 -2.21 -14.55
C GLU A 47 -11.32 -1.33 -14.87
N GLU A 48 -11.08 -1.12 -16.16
CA GLU A 48 -10.10 -0.14 -16.59
C GLU A 48 -10.63 1.26 -16.31
N ILE A 49 -9.89 2.03 -15.53
CA ILE A 49 -10.24 3.41 -15.17
C ILE A 49 -9.06 4.34 -15.46
N SER A 50 -9.33 5.64 -15.54
CA SER A 50 -8.27 6.62 -15.74
C SER A 50 -7.37 6.71 -14.51
N PRO A 51 -6.11 7.19 -14.68
CA PRO A 51 -5.23 7.43 -13.53
C PRO A 51 -5.82 8.39 -12.51
N GLU A 52 -6.58 9.40 -12.95
CA GLU A 52 -7.26 10.36 -12.07
C GLU A 52 -8.38 9.69 -11.27
N GLU A 53 -9.17 8.83 -11.91
CA GLU A 53 -10.22 8.06 -11.24
C GLU A 53 -9.63 7.08 -10.23
N ARG A 54 -8.49 6.47 -10.54
CA ARG A 54 -7.80 5.57 -9.60
C ARG A 54 -7.36 6.32 -8.35
N PHE A 55 -6.84 7.52 -8.51
CA PHE A 55 -6.48 8.35 -7.37
C PHE A 55 -7.69 8.61 -6.46
N THR A 56 -8.79 9.03 -7.04
CA THR A 56 -10.03 9.30 -6.30
C THR A 56 -10.60 8.03 -5.65
N PHE A 57 -10.57 6.91 -6.37
CA PHE A 57 -11.02 5.62 -5.88
C PHE A 57 -10.26 5.21 -4.60
N HIS A 58 -8.95 5.29 -4.62
CA HIS A 58 -8.11 4.97 -3.47
C HIS A 58 -8.40 5.88 -2.28
N ARG A 59 -8.40 7.19 -2.50
CA ARG A 59 -8.58 8.18 -1.43
C ARG A 59 -9.93 8.04 -0.74
N ALA A 60 -10.97 7.70 -1.48
CA ALA A 60 -12.32 7.50 -0.92
C ALA A 60 -12.40 6.27 -0.01
N ARG A 61 -11.44 5.36 -0.08
CA ARG A 61 -11.47 4.07 0.65
C ARG A 61 -10.44 3.94 1.75
N VAL A 62 -9.64 4.96 2.00
CA VAL A 62 -8.82 5.01 3.21
C VAL A 62 -9.76 5.11 4.41
N HIS A 63 -9.54 4.27 5.43
CA HIS A 63 -10.39 4.27 6.63
C HIS A 63 -10.41 5.68 7.23
N PRO A 64 -11.59 6.19 7.60
CA PRO A 64 -11.70 7.58 8.10
C PRO A 64 -10.80 7.89 9.29
N ASP A 65 -10.63 6.94 10.22
CA ASP A 65 -9.78 7.13 11.39
C ASP A 65 -8.29 7.18 11.06
N ASP A 66 -7.90 6.68 9.87
CA ASP A 66 -6.50 6.64 9.43
C ASP A 66 -6.20 7.72 8.38
N MET A 67 -7.19 8.51 7.98
CA MET A 67 -7.02 9.51 6.92
C MET A 67 -5.97 10.55 7.26
N GLN A 68 -5.95 11.07 8.48
CA GLN A 68 -4.97 12.06 8.89
C GLN A 68 -3.56 11.49 8.86
N LEU A 69 -3.37 10.30 9.40
CA LEU A 69 -2.09 9.58 9.36
C LEU A 69 -1.61 9.40 7.91
N PHE A 70 -2.52 8.98 7.03
CA PHE A 70 -2.22 8.77 5.62
C PHE A 70 -1.83 10.07 4.91
N LEU A 71 -2.52 11.18 5.18
CA LEU A 71 -2.20 12.47 4.58
C LEU A 71 -0.84 13.00 5.04
N GLU A 72 -0.50 12.84 6.30
CA GLU A 72 0.82 13.19 6.82
C GLU A 72 1.93 12.38 6.13
N TYR A 73 1.71 11.09 5.94
CA TYR A 73 2.60 10.22 5.17
C TYR A 73 2.76 10.71 3.72
N SER A 74 1.64 11.01 3.07
CA SER A 74 1.61 11.47 1.69
C SER A 74 2.41 12.76 1.50
N ASP A 75 2.30 13.69 2.44
CA ASP A 75 3.04 14.95 2.39
C ASP A 75 4.56 14.75 2.51
N LYS A 76 4.99 13.76 3.27
CA LYS A 76 6.42 13.44 3.44
C LYS A 76 7.04 12.79 2.21
N LEU A 77 6.25 12.11 1.39
CA LEU A 77 6.73 11.39 0.20
C LEU A 77 7.39 12.28 -0.83
N SER A 78 7.01 13.56 -0.90
CA SER A 78 7.61 14.51 -1.84
C SER A 78 9.03 14.92 -1.44
N GLU A 79 9.45 14.61 -0.22
CA GLU A 79 10.74 15.02 0.35
C GLU A 79 11.67 13.84 0.64
N THR A 80 11.12 12.72 1.10
CA THR A 80 11.92 11.58 1.55
C THR A 80 11.17 10.25 1.37
N ARG A 81 11.90 9.14 1.48
CA ARG A 81 11.30 7.82 1.57
C ARG A 81 10.50 7.73 2.87
N SER A 82 9.28 7.23 2.77
CA SER A 82 8.40 7.09 3.94
C SER A 82 7.59 5.80 3.85
N GLU A 83 7.14 5.33 5.01
CA GLU A 83 6.33 4.11 5.16
C GLU A 83 5.18 4.39 6.10
N VAL A 84 4.02 3.81 5.80
CA VAL A 84 2.83 3.90 6.64
C VAL A 84 2.09 2.57 6.64
N VAL A 85 1.49 2.22 7.78
CA VAL A 85 0.50 1.15 7.89
C VAL A 85 -0.85 1.82 8.16
N TYR A 86 -1.83 1.53 7.31
CA TYR A 86 -3.16 2.10 7.43
C TYR A 86 -4.23 1.08 7.03
N ARG A 87 -5.47 1.38 7.36
CA ARG A 87 -6.62 0.55 6.99
C ARG A 87 -7.22 1.09 5.69
N TYR A 88 -7.51 0.17 4.81
CA TYR A 88 -8.13 0.43 3.52
C TYR A 88 -9.43 -0.37 3.41
N ILE A 89 -10.51 0.26 2.99
CA ILE A 89 -11.82 -0.40 2.86
C ILE A 89 -11.96 -0.93 1.45
N HIS A 90 -11.62 -2.19 1.26
CA HIS A 90 -11.73 -2.87 -0.02
C HIS A 90 -13.21 -3.09 -0.36
N PRO A 91 -13.66 -2.76 -1.60
CA PRO A 91 -15.08 -2.85 -1.95
C PRO A 91 -15.68 -4.26 -1.86
N ALA A 92 -14.87 -5.30 -1.98
CA ALA A 92 -15.33 -6.69 -1.89
C ALA A 92 -15.00 -7.32 -0.53
N SER A 93 -13.77 -7.16 -0.04
CA SER A 93 -13.30 -7.86 1.17
C SER A 93 -13.38 -7.04 2.46
N GLY A 94 -13.77 -5.78 2.38
CA GLY A 94 -13.92 -4.91 3.55
C GLY A 94 -12.59 -4.38 4.08
N GLU A 95 -12.49 -4.20 5.39
CA GLU A 95 -11.31 -3.62 6.01
C GLU A 95 -10.06 -4.47 5.82
N ARG A 96 -9.02 -3.84 5.28
CA ARG A 96 -7.72 -4.46 5.05
C ARG A 96 -6.64 -3.62 5.69
N PHE A 97 -5.63 -4.26 6.27
CA PHE A 97 -4.43 -3.59 6.75
C PHE A 97 -3.40 -3.56 5.64
N VAL A 98 -2.84 -2.39 5.39
CA VAL A 98 -1.94 -2.16 4.26
C VAL A 98 -0.67 -1.49 4.75
N ARG A 99 0.47 -2.01 4.29
CA ARG A 99 1.76 -1.32 4.40
C ARG A 99 2.08 -0.67 3.06
N CYS A 100 2.26 0.63 3.08
CA CYS A 100 2.61 1.40 1.90
C CYS A 100 3.97 2.06 2.10
N THR A 101 4.89 1.81 1.18
CA THR A 101 6.22 2.41 1.18
C THR A 101 6.37 3.18 -0.12
N GLY A 102 6.87 4.40 -0.03
CA GLY A 102 7.07 5.22 -1.22
C GLY A 102 8.25 6.16 -1.12
N THR A 103 8.63 6.67 -2.26
CA THR A 103 9.72 7.64 -2.39
C THR A 103 9.51 8.49 -3.63
N ARG A 104 10.08 9.69 -3.62
CA ARG A 104 10.08 10.56 -4.79
C ARG A 104 11.02 10.02 -5.85
N ASP A 105 10.58 10.06 -7.11
CA ASP A 105 11.43 9.77 -8.26
C ASP A 105 12.22 11.03 -8.61
N MET A 106 13.47 11.07 -8.20
CA MET A 106 14.34 12.23 -8.40
C MET A 106 14.80 12.41 -9.84
N SER A 107 14.57 11.43 -10.72
CA SER A 107 14.87 11.56 -12.15
C SER A 107 13.87 12.44 -12.89
N VAL A 108 12.70 12.68 -12.29
CA VAL A 108 11.67 13.56 -12.86
C VAL A 108 11.92 15.00 -12.42
N VAL A 109 12.16 15.88 -13.40
CA VAL A 109 12.51 17.29 -13.15
C VAL A 109 11.27 18.19 -13.18
N ASP A 110 10.30 17.88 -14.04
CA ASP A 110 9.08 18.64 -14.22
C ASP A 110 7.94 18.02 -13.38
N GLY A 111 7.59 18.70 -12.27
CA GLY A 111 6.54 18.21 -11.38
C GLY A 111 7.06 17.20 -10.36
N ILE A 112 6.13 16.55 -9.69
CA ILE A 112 6.42 15.55 -8.64
C ILE A 112 5.93 14.18 -9.10
N SER A 113 6.83 13.20 -9.08
CA SER A 113 6.51 11.79 -9.29
C SER A 113 6.94 10.99 -8.07
N ILE A 114 6.01 10.22 -7.52
CA ILE A 114 6.22 9.39 -6.34
C ILE A 114 5.91 7.96 -6.75
N MET A 115 6.71 7.01 -6.29
CA MET A 115 6.53 5.59 -6.60
C MET A 115 6.75 4.73 -5.37
N GLY A 116 6.15 3.58 -5.35
CA GLY A 116 6.29 2.71 -4.20
C GLY A 116 5.64 1.35 -4.34
N ILE A 117 5.57 0.68 -3.20
CA ILE A 117 5.03 -0.66 -3.05
C ILE A 117 3.92 -0.64 -2.01
N HIS A 118 2.88 -1.39 -2.29
CA HIS A 118 1.70 -1.54 -1.46
C HIS A 118 1.52 -3.02 -1.14
N GLN A 119 1.47 -3.36 0.14
CA GLN A 119 1.35 -4.75 0.57
C GLN A 119 0.15 -4.93 1.49
N ASP A 120 -0.70 -5.92 1.19
CA ASP A 120 -1.76 -6.33 2.10
C ASP A 120 -1.15 -7.19 3.22
N ILE A 121 -1.20 -6.70 4.44
CA ILE A 121 -0.65 -7.37 5.62
C ILE A 121 -1.74 -7.85 6.58
N SER A 122 -2.98 -7.96 6.08
CA SER A 122 -4.13 -8.31 6.93
C SER A 122 -3.97 -9.66 7.61
N GLU A 123 -3.42 -10.64 6.91
CA GLU A 123 -3.19 -11.97 7.49
C GLU A 123 -2.12 -11.93 8.59
N THR A 124 -1.03 -11.21 8.36
CA THR A 124 0.02 -11.00 9.36
C THR A 124 -0.54 -10.34 10.62
N VAL A 125 -1.35 -9.30 10.46
CA VAL A 125 -1.99 -8.60 11.59
C VAL A 125 -2.91 -9.54 12.35
N ARG A 126 -3.71 -10.35 11.64
CA ARG A 126 -4.60 -11.33 12.26
C ARG A 126 -3.82 -12.36 13.08
N MET A 127 -2.75 -12.90 12.50
CA MET A 127 -1.91 -13.89 13.18
C MET A 127 -1.22 -13.34 14.43
N GLU A 128 -0.75 -12.10 14.37
CA GLU A 128 -0.15 -11.42 15.53
C GLU A 128 -1.17 -11.22 16.65
N LYS A 129 -2.40 -10.83 16.31
CA LYS A 129 -3.49 -10.69 17.31
C LYS A 129 -3.85 -12.03 17.94
N GLU A 130 -3.89 -13.09 17.18
CA GLU A 130 -4.15 -14.44 17.69
C GLU A 130 -3.06 -14.90 18.66
N LYS A 131 -1.79 -14.70 18.30
CA LYS A 131 -0.65 -15.03 19.18
C LYS A 131 -0.70 -14.23 20.47
N GLU A 132 -1.02 -12.96 20.41
CA GLU A 132 -1.14 -12.10 21.57
C GLU A 132 -2.28 -12.55 22.50
N ALA A 133 -3.42 -12.94 21.93
CA ALA A 133 -4.55 -13.47 22.71
C ALA A 133 -4.19 -14.79 23.40
N GLU A 134 -3.49 -15.69 22.70
CA GLU A 134 -3.00 -16.95 23.28
C GLU A 134 -2.01 -16.70 24.41
N ARG A 135 -1.09 -15.77 24.23
CA ARG A 135 -0.11 -15.39 25.26
C ARG A 135 -0.80 -14.85 26.51
N ARG A 136 -1.80 -13.99 26.36
CA ARG A 136 -2.57 -13.44 27.48
C ARG A 136 -3.34 -14.52 28.23
N LEU A 137 -3.94 -15.49 27.51
CA LEU A 137 -4.61 -16.62 28.13
C LEU A 137 -3.65 -17.48 28.93
N ALA A 138 -2.46 -17.77 28.39
CA ALA A 138 -1.43 -18.54 29.10
C ALA A 138 -0.99 -17.83 30.37
N GLU A 139 -0.79 -16.53 30.35
CA GLU A 139 -0.44 -15.72 31.52
C GLU A 139 -1.55 -15.78 32.59
N LEU A 140 -2.82 -15.68 32.19
CA LEU A 140 -3.94 -15.78 33.12
C LEU A 140 -4.02 -17.15 33.78
N ASN A 141 -3.79 -18.22 33.01
CA ASN A 141 -3.79 -19.58 33.54
C ASN A 141 -2.66 -19.81 34.56
N ASP A 142 -1.50 -19.21 34.35
CA ASP A 142 -0.34 -19.31 35.24
C ASP A 142 -0.57 -18.58 36.57
N THR A 143 -1.46 -17.58 36.61
CA THR A 143 -1.78 -16.80 37.83
C THR A 143 -2.93 -17.40 38.64
N LEU A 144 -3.66 -18.38 38.10
CA LEU A 144 -4.71 -19.09 38.76
C LEU A 144 -4.16 -20.30 39.50
#